data_0c580b983e4087ade9906809d88c09d9
#
_entry.id   0c580b983e4087ade9906809d88c09d9
#
_cell.length_a   1.000
_cell.length_b   1.000
_cell.length_c   1.000
_cell.angle_alpha   90.00
_cell.angle_beta   90.00
_cell.angle_gamma   90.00
#
_symmetry.space_group_name_H-M   'P 1'
#
loop_
_entity.id
_entity.type
_entity.pdbx_description
1 polymer ?
#
loop_
_entity_poly.entity_id
_entity_poly.type
_entity_poly.pdbx_seq_one_letter_code
_entity_poly.pdbx_strand_id
1 'polypeptide(L)'
;MPKDCLLVVDSGYSHTTVTPVYKGQPIQRAIRRLDVGGKLLTNYLKEIVSMRQYNMVDETYIMNEVKEAVCFVSNDFKSDMERTWKANRKREEAQSVVVDYVLPDPNAHKTGFMRPHDPLLHAKKKKGALSGLSAEVLSEDVLVLGNERFTVPELLFTPSDIGMQQAGIPDMILQSLSVLPPGLHAAFLANVLVVGGNSCITGFMQRL
;
A
#
# COMPACT_ATOMS: atom_id res chain seq x y z
N MET A 1 -25.78 -17.16 12.78
CA MET A 1 -25.27 -15.77 12.68
C MET A 1 -26.43 -14.92 12.19
N PRO A 2 -26.68 -13.73 12.75
CA PRO A 2 -27.75 -12.86 12.27
C PRO A 2 -27.44 -12.43 10.83
N LYS A 3 -28.15 -13.03 9.87
CA LYS A 3 -28.03 -12.70 8.44
C LYS A 3 -28.48 -11.27 8.10
N ASP A 4 -29.08 -10.58 9.07
CA ASP A 4 -29.67 -9.26 8.88
C ASP A 4 -28.69 -8.10 9.04
N CYS A 5 -27.52 -8.32 9.68
CA CYS A 5 -26.49 -7.30 9.91
C CYS A 5 -25.26 -7.60 9.04
N LEU A 6 -24.83 -6.62 8.25
CA LEU A 6 -23.65 -6.67 7.40
C LEU A 6 -22.93 -5.33 7.48
N LEU A 7 -21.62 -5.36 7.75
CA LEU A 7 -20.76 -4.17 7.69
C LEU A 7 -19.92 -4.24 6.42
N VAL A 8 -20.17 -3.35 5.46
CA VAL A 8 -19.43 -3.29 4.20
C VAL A 8 -18.30 -2.28 4.34
N VAL A 9 -17.08 -2.72 4.10
CA VAL A 9 -15.88 -1.87 3.97
C VAL A 9 -15.46 -1.90 2.51
N ASP A 10 -15.73 -0.81 1.79
CA ASP A 10 -15.35 -0.66 0.38
C ASP A 10 -14.13 0.24 0.27
N SER A 11 -12.96 -0.34 -0.02
CA SER A 11 -11.71 0.39 -0.24
C SER A 11 -11.36 0.39 -1.72
N GLY A 12 -11.92 1.36 -2.42
CA GLY A 12 -11.83 1.49 -3.87
C GLY A 12 -10.70 2.38 -4.36
N TYR A 13 -10.76 2.73 -5.64
CA TYR A 13 -9.76 3.59 -6.28
C TYR A 13 -9.85 5.04 -5.81
N SER A 14 -11.03 5.59 -5.67
CA SER A 14 -11.29 7.01 -5.39
C SER A 14 -11.28 7.32 -3.88
N HIS A 15 -11.92 6.48 -3.10
CA HIS A 15 -12.13 6.66 -1.65
C HIS A 15 -12.41 5.33 -0.98
N THR A 16 -12.46 5.35 0.35
CA THR A 16 -12.87 4.21 1.18
C THR A 16 -14.15 4.55 1.94
N THR A 17 -15.12 3.62 2.00
CA THR A 17 -16.35 3.80 2.78
C THR A 17 -16.61 2.63 3.72
N VAL A 18 -17.24 2.95 4.86
CA VAL A 18 -17.77 1.97 5.81
C VAL A 18 -19.29 2.15 5.85
N THR A 19 -20.01 1.12 5.46
CA THR A 19 -21.47 1.15 5.31
C THR A 19 -22.10 -0.01 6.08
N PRO A 20 -22.76 0.24 7.22
CA PRO A 20 -23.55 -0.78 7.90
C PRO A 20 -24.87 -0.97 7.17
N VAL A 21 -25.23 -2.24 6.91
CA VAL A 21 -26.45 -2.66 6.22
C VAL A 21 -27.27 -3.53 7.17
N TYR A 22 -28.52 -3.15 7.41
CA TYR A 22 -29.46 -3.90 8.23
C TYR A 22 -30.66 -4.35 7.41
N LYS A 23 -30.94 -5.63 7.38
CA LYS A 23 -32.02 -6.23 6.57
C LYS A 23 -31.99 -5.78 5.11
N GLY A 24 -30.81 -5.72 4.52
CA GLY A 24 -30.61 -5.31 3.12
C GLY A 24 -30.67 -3.80 2.87
N GLN A 25 -30.87 -2.96 3.90
CA GLN A 25 -30.93 -1.51 3.77
C GLN A 25 -29.72 -0.84 4.44
N PRO A 26 -29.01 0.08 3.74
CA PRO A 26 -27.91 0.83 4.33
C PRO A 26 -28.40 1.82 5.39
N ILE A 27 -27.71 1.90 6.53
CA ILE A 27 -28.04 2.84 7.59
C ILE A 27 -27.31 4.16 7.31
N GLN A 28 -27.93 5.08 6.58
CA GLN A 28 -27.34 6.31 6.06
C GLN A 28 -26.56 7.13 7.10
N ARG A 29 -27.13 7.33 8.31
CA ARG A 29 -26.52 8.13 9.39
C ARG A 29 -25.20 7.54 9.91
N ALA A 30 -24.98 6.25 9.71
CA ALA A 30 -23.81 5.52 10.18
C ALA A 30 -22.75 5.30 9.09
N ILE A 31 -23.01 5.72 7.84
CA ILE A 31 -22.00 5.66 6.78
C ILE A 31 -20.84 6.59 7.12
N ARG A 32 -19.62 6.09 6.92
CA ARG A 32 -18.39 6.87 7.06
C ARG A 32 -17.60 6.80 5.76
N ARG A 33 -16.88 7.89 5.47
CA ARG A 33 -16.06 8.03 4.27
C ARG A 33 -14.69 8.57 4.62
N LEU A 34 -13.68 7.98 4.00
CA LEU A 34 -12.29 8.42 4.00
C LEU A 34 -11.89 8.74 2.55
N ASP A 35 -11.34 9.92 2.31
CA ASP A 35 -10.91 10.35 0.97
C ASP A 35 -9.53 9.78 0.57
N VAL A 36 -9.15 8.66 1.15
CA VAL A 36 -8.01 7.83 0.74
C VAL A 36 -8.51 6.64 -0.05
N GLY A 37 -7.95 6.45 -1.22
CA GLY A 37 -8.20 5.33 -2.11
C GLY A 37 -6.98 5.07 -2.98
N GLY A 38 -7.07 4.09 -3.89
CA GLY A 38 -5.95 3.68 -4.73
C GLY A 38 -5.30 4.81 -5.53
N LYS A 39 -6.09 5.80 -5.96
CA LYS A 39 -5.61 6.98 -6.68
C LYS A 39 -4.66 7.83 -5.83
N LEU A 40 -5.03 8.10 -4.58
CA LEU A 40 -4.20 8.88 -3.66
C LEU A 40 -2.91 8.12 -3.36
N LEU A 41 -3.00 6.82 -3.10
CA LEU A 41 -1.81 5.98 -2.84
C LEU A 41 -0.86 5.99 -4.04
N THR A 42 -1.37 5.87 -5.28
CA THR A 42 -0.55 5.92 -6.49
C THR A 42 0.10 7.29 -6.66
N ASN A 43 -0.65 8.39 -6.44
CA ASN A 43 -0.10 9.74 -6.55
C ASN A 43 0.97 10.01 -5.51
N TYR A 44 0.76 9.58 -4.28
CA TYR A 44 1.73 9.73 -3.21
C TYR A 44 3.01 8.94 -3.48
N LEU A 45 2.88 7.70 -3.98
CA LEU A 45 4.05 6.91 -4.41
C LEU A 45 4.80 7.59 -5.56
N LYS A 46 4.09 8.15 -6.55
CA LYS A 46 4.69 8.93 -7.65
C LYS A 46 5.54 10.08 -7.13
N GLU A 47 5.01 10.87 -6.21
CA GLU A 47 5.71 12.00 -5.62
C GLU A 47 6.98 11.58 -4.91
N ILE A 48 6.90 10.56 -4.03
CA ILE A 48 8.06 10.06 -3.29
C ILE A 48 9.16 9.54 -4.25
N VAL A 49 8.78 8.74 -5.24
CA VAL A 49 9.73 8.18 -6.21
C VAL A 49 10.35 9.29 -7.07
N SER A 50 9.52 10.24 -7.54
CA SER A 50 9.98 11.34 -8.39
C SER A 50 10.98 12.27 -7.68
N MET A 51 10.83 12.47 -6.37
CA MET A 51 11.78 13.26 -5.58
C MET A 51 13.13 12.57 -5.38
N ARG A 52 13.19 11.23 -5.44
CA ARG A 52 14.37 10.46 -4.99
C ARG A 52 15.12 9.76 -6.11
N GLN A 53 14.45 9.43 -7.22
CA GLN A 53 15.00 8.58 -8.26
C GLN A 53 14.71 9.12 -9.66
N TYR A 54 13.63 8.67 -10.30
CA TYR A 54 13.24 9.08 -11.65
C TYR A 54 11.98 9.94 -11.58
N ASN A 55 11.85 10.92 -12.47
CA ASN A 55 10.60 11.67 -12.59
C ASN A 55 9.50 10.77 -13.18
N MET A 56 8.57 10.36 -12.32
CA MET A 56 7.45 9.46 -12.64
C MET A 56 6.09 10.17 -12.55
N VAL A 57 6.07 11.51 -12.51
CA VAL A 57 4.85 12.29 -12.26
C VAL A 57 3.77 12.02 -13.31
N ASP A 58 4.15 11.83 -14.56
CA ASP A 58 3.21 11.56 -15.67
C ASP A 58 2.92 10.06 -15.86
N GLU A 59 3.73 9.18 -15.25
CA GLU A 59 3.68 7.72 -15.43
C GLU A 59 2.72 7.04 -14.45
N THR A 60 1.45 7.48 -14.43
CA THR A 60 0.45 6.98 -13.46
C THR A 60 0.16 5.49 -13.63
N TYR A 61 0.13 4.98 -14.87
CA TYR A 61 -0.14 3.56 -15.13
C TYR A 61 0.98 2.69 -14.58
N ILE A 62 2.23 2.99 -14.93
CA ILE A 62 3.40 2.24 -14.46
C ILE A 62 3.48 2.29 -12.93
N MET A 63 3.27 3.46 -12.34
CA MET A 63 3.32 3.59 -10.88
C MET A 63 2.17 2.89 -10.15
N ASN A 64 1.02 2.68 -10.82
CA ASN A 64 -0.02 1.83 -10.28
C ASN A 64 0.39 0.35 -10.30
N GLU A 65 0.99 -0.13 -11.38
CA GLU A 65 1.56 -1.50 -11.45
C GLU A 65 2.66 -1.70 -10.40
N VAL A 66 3.57 -0.74 -10.25
CA VAL A 66 4.59 -0.76 -9.19
C VAL A 66 3.93 -0.88 -7.82
N LYS A 67 2.94 -0.03 -7.50
CA LYS A 67 2.23 -0.09 -6.22
C LYS A 67 1.61 -1.47 -5.96
N GLU A 68 0.93 -2.03 -6.95
CA GLU A 68 0.28 -3.34 -6.82
C GLU A 68 1.29 -4.49 -6.66
N ALA A 69 2.47 -4.38 -7.29
CA ALA A 69 3.50 -5.39 -7.22
C ALA A 69 4.32 -5.35 -5.92
N VAL A 70 4.59 -4.16 -5.36
CA VAL A 70 5.60 -4.01 -4.30
C VAL A 70 5.04 -3.59 -2.95
N CYS A 71 3.87 -2.94 -2.91
CA CYS A 71 3.31 -2.41 -1.67
C CYS A 71 2.64 -3.50 -0.82
N PHE A 72 2.73 -3.33 0.49
CA PHE A 72 2.05 -4.18 1.47
C PHE A 72 1.65 -3.36 2.69
N VAL A 73 0.62 -3.79 3.39
CA VAL A 73 0.21 -3.22 4.68
C VAL A 73 1.02 -3.90 5.77
N SER A 74 1.75 -3.11 6.56
CA SER A 74 2.54 -3.62 7.67
C SER A 74 1.63 -4.08 8.82
N ASN A 75 1.90 -5.24 9.40
CA ASN A 75 1.24 -5.70 10.63
C ASN A 75 1.84 -5.06 11.88
N ASP A 76 3.13 -4.68 11.83
CA ASP A 76 3.84 -3.97 12.88
C ASP A 76 4.67 -2.84 12.24
N PHE A 77 4.02 -1.71 12.00
CA PHE A 77 4.61 -0.56 11.32
C PHE A 77 5.88 -0.06 12.01
N LYS A 78 5.89 -0.05 13.34
CA LYS A 78 7.06 0.41 14.10
C LYS A 78 8.26 -0.52 13.90
N SER A 79 8.05 -1.81 13.95
CA SER A 79 9.11 -2.81 13.73
C SER A 79 9.65 -2.73 12.30
N ASP A 80 8.79 -2.62 11.29
CA ASP A 80 9.20 -2.51 9.89
C ASP A 80 9.96 -1.19 9.63
N MET A 81 9.51 -0.09 10.24
CA MET A 81 10.21 1.18 10.17
C MET A 81 11.60 1.10 10.82
N GLU A 82 11.72 0.46 12.00
CA GLU A 82 13.00 0.25 12.66
C GLU A 82 13.94 -0.64 11.84
N ARG A 83 13.44 -1.65 11.16
CA ARG A 83 14.21 -2.51 10.25
C ARG A 83 14.81 -1.69 9.11
N THR A 84 14.02 -0.85 8.44
CA THR A 84 14.53 0.00 7.35
C THR A 84 15.58 0.99 7.84
N TRP A 85 15.43 1.53 9.04
CA TRP A 85 16.36 2.49 9.63
C TRP A 85 17.64 1.84 10.18
N LYS A 86 17.51 0.72 10.94
CA LYS A 86 18.65 0.02 11.56
C LYS A 86 19.46 -0.80 10.57
N ALA A 87 18.90 -1.17 9.49
CA ALA A 87 19.51 -1.97 8.45
C ALA A 87 20.62 -1.26 7.70
N ASN A 88 20.68 0.05 7.72
CA ASN A 88 21.90 0.78 7.35
C ASN A 88 23.11 0.41 8.26
N ARG A 89 22.90 -0.24 9.40
CA ARG A 89 23.92 -0.67 10.35
C ARG A 89 24.18 -2.18 10.40
N LYS A 90 23.21 -3.02 10.03
CA LYS A 90 23.36 -4.49 9.97
C LYS A 90 22.78 -5.00 8.64
N ARG A 91 23.68 -5.31 7.72
CA ARG A 91 23.44 -5.58 6.30
C ARG A 91 22.43 -6.70 5.97
N GLU A 92 22.18 -7.64 6.88
CA GLU A 92 21.39 -8.83 6.61
C GLU A 92 19.87 -8.68 6.84
N GLU A 93 19.44 -7.87 7.81
CA GLU A 93 18.01 -7.69 8.13
C GLU A 93 17.30 -6.64 7.24
N ALA A 94 18.05 -5.71 6.64
CA ALA A 94 17.53 -4.71 5.70
C ALA A 94 17.13 -5.28 4.36
N GLN A 95 17.80 -6.34 3.96
CA GLN A 95 17.61 -6.95 2.64
C GLN A 95 16.19 -7.49 2.42
N SER A 96 15.42 -7.76 3.49
CA SER A 96 14.06 -8.29 3.34
C SER A 96 13.01 -7.25 2.98
N VAL A 97 13.25 -5.97 3.28
CA VAL A 97 12.27 -4.88 3.03
C VAL A 97 12.55 -4.15 1.73
N VAL A 98 13.83 -3.92 1.40
CA VAL A 98 14.21 -3.22 0.17
C VAL A 98 14.12 -4.16 -1.03
N VAL A 99 13.48 -3.70 -2.09
CA VAL A 99 13.35 -4.43 -3.36
C VAL A 99 13.71 -3.54 -4.53
N ASP A 100 14.08 -4.18 -5.62
CA ASP A 100 14.25 -3.57 -6.92
C ASP A 100 13.01 -3.86 -7.76
N TYR A 101 12.42 -2.84 -8.35
CA TYR A 101 11.42 -3.00 -9.39
C TYR A 101 12.04 -2.61 -10.73
N VAL A 102 12.16 -3.56 -11.63
CA VAL A 102 12.65 -3.33 -12.99
C VAL A 102 11.50 -2.77 -13.80
N LEU A 103 11.71 -1.59 -14.38
CA LEU A 103 10.71 -0.93 -15.23
C LEU A 103 10.52 -1.68 -16.55
N PRO A 104 9.32 -1.62 -17.14
CA PRO A 104 9.07 -2.23 -18.44
C PRO A 104 9.93 -1.55 -19.53
N ASP A 105 10.57 -2.37 -20.36
CA ASP A 105 11.30 -1.92 -21.56
C ASP A 105 10.69 -2.63 -22.79
N PRO A 106 10.21 -1.88 -23.79
CA PRO A 106 9.64 -2.45 -25.00
C PRO A 106 10.56 -3.45 -25.73
N ASN A 107 11.87 -3.31 -25.58
CA ASN A 107 12.88 -4.13 -26.27
C ASN A 107 13.28 -5.38 -25.50
N ALA A 108 13.19 -5.34 -24.15
CA ALA A 108 13.64 -6.44 -23.29
C ALA A 108 12.48 -7.09 -22.51
N HIS A 109 11.70 -6.29 -21.77
CA HIS A 109 10.65 -6.78 -20.88
C HIS A 109 9.36 -5.97 -21.06
N LYS A 110 8.31 -6.59 -21.61
CA LYS A 110 7.02 -5.92 -21.84
C LYS A 110 6.30 -5.53 -20.56
N THR A 111 6.59 -6.19 -19.44
CA THR A 111 6.02 -5.94 -18.12
C THR A 111 7.13 -5.77 -17.10
N GLY A 112 6.95 -4.82 -16.17
CA GLY A 112 7.85 -4.67 -15.05
C GLY A 112 7.73 -5.84 -14.06
N PHE A 113 8.78 -6.06 -13.27
CA PHE A 113 8.80 -7.12 -12.26
C PHE A 113 9.64 -6.74 -11.04
N MET A 114 9.30 -7.33 -9.90
CA MET A 114 10.02 -7.16 -8.64
C MET A 114 11.11 -8.23 -8.48
N ARG A 115 12.28 -7.82 -7.96
CA ARG A 115 13.35 -8.73 -7.55
C ARG A 115 13.96 -8.29 -6.22
N PRO A 116 14.66 -9.19 -5.49
CA PRO A 116 15.42 -8.83 -4.31
C PRO A 116 16.48 -7.75 -4.62
N HIS A 117 16.66 -6.81 -3.71
CA HIS A 117 17.67 -5.76 -3.87
C HIS A 117 19.09 -6.31 -3.75
N ASP A 118 19.94 -6.04 -4.77
CA ASP A 118 21.37 -6.36 -4.74
C ASP A 118 22.22 -5.07 -4.68
N PRO A 119 22.74 -4.70 -3.49
CA PRO A 119 23.56 -3.51 -3.32
C PRO A 119 24.87 -3.55 -4.14
N LEU A 120 25.42 -4.74 -4.40
CA LEU A 120 26.66 -4.89 -5.17
C LEU A 120 26.43 -4.59 -6.65
N LEU A 121 25.30 -4.99 -7.18
CA LEU A 121 24.89 -4.73 -8.55
C LEU A 121 24.71 -3.22 -8.79
N HIS A 122 24.03 -2.55 -7.87
CA HIS A 122 23.85 -1.09 -7.91
C HIS A 122 25.19 -0.34 -7.78
N ALA A 123 26.06 -0.78 -6.90
CA ALA A 123 27.40 -0.19 -6.74
C ALA A 123 28.28 -0.34 -8.00
N LYS A 124 28.17 -1.48 -8.69
CA LYS A 124 28.87 -1.73 -9.97
C LYS A 124 28.30 -0.86 -11.08
N LYS A 125 26.97 -0.75 -11.23
CA LYS A 125 26.33 0.18 -12.17
C LYS A 125 26.80 1.63 -11.96
N LYS A 126 26.79 2.10 -10.73
CA LYS A 126 27.18 3.48 -10.38
C LYS A 126 28.67 3.79 -10.65
N LYS A 127 29.57 2.79 -10.55
CA LYS A 127 31.00 2.94 -10.79
C LYS A 127 31.40 2.77 -12.25
N GLY A 128 30.47 2.46 -13.16
CA GLY A 128 30.80 2.17 -14.56
C GLY A 128 31.67 0.93 -14.75
N ALA A 129 31.75 0.05 -13.74
CA ALA A 129 32.56 -1.16 -13.78
C ALA A 129 31.83 -2.23 -14.63
N LEU A 130 32.04 -2.16 -15.93
CA LEU A 130 31.39 -2.97 -16.98
C LEU A 130 31.85 -4.43 -17.02
N SER A 131 32.91 -4.81 -16.31
CA SER A 131 33.44 -6.17 -16.38
C SER A 131 32.59 -7.16 -15.58
N GLY A 132 31.85 -8.01 -16.28
CA GLY A 132 31.13 -9.17 -15.72
C GLY A 132 29.61 -9.03 -15.60
N LEU A 133 28.99 -7.95 -16.11
CA LEU A 133 27.54 -7.82 -16.23
C LEU A 133 27.12 -7.98 -17.69
N SER A 134 25.98 -8.64 -17.94
CA SER A 134 25.40 -8.68 -19.28
C SER A 134 24.93 -7.27 -19.70
N ALA A 135 24.95 -6.99 -21.00
CA ALA A 135 24.50 -5.72 -21.55
C ALA A 135 23.03 -5.41 -21.17
N GLU A 136 22.19 -6.44 -21.06
CA GLU A 136 20.79 -6.34 -20.64
C GLU A 136 20.64 -5.80 -19.23
N VAL A 137 21.42 -6.33 -18.25
CA VAL A 137 21.39 -5.86 -16.85
C VAL A 137 21.90 -4.44 -16.72
N LEU A 138 22.77 -3.99 -17.60
CA LEU A 138 23.30 -2.62 -17.61
C LEU A 138 22.29 -1.61 -18.14
N SER A 139 21.41 -2.02 -19.06
CA SER A 139 20.40 -1.16 -19.69
C SER A 139 19.09 -1.05 -18.90
N GLU A 140 18.86 -1.94 -17.93
CA GLU A 140 17.62 -1.92 -17.13
C GLU A 140 17.46 -0.64 -16.28
N ASP A 141 16.31 0.00 -16.39
CA ASP A 141 15.88 1.04 -15.46
C ASP A 141 15.22 0.40 -14.24
N VAL A 142 15.71 0.75 -13.05
CA VAL A 142 15.33 0.08 -11.81
C VAL A 142 14.93 1.11 -10.75
N LEU A 143 13.75 0.93 -10.15
CA LEU A 143 13.30 1.64 -8.96
C LEU A 143 13.71 0.84 -7.72
N VAL A 144 14.44 1.48 -6.81
CA VAL A 144 14.80 0.91 -5.50
C VAL A 144 13.77 1.37 -4.48
N LEU A 145 12.97 0.44 -3.96
CA LEU A 145 11.86 0.72 -3.06
C LEU A 145 12.12 0.10 -1.69
N GLY A 146 12.00 0.91 -0.65
CA GLY A 146 12.22 0.51 0.74
C GLY A 146 10.99 0.72 1.61
N ASN A 147 11.03 1.74 2.47
CA ASN A 147 9.91 2.06 3.37
C ASN A 147 8.66 2.54 2.63
N GLU A 148 8.78 3.05 1.42
CA GLU A 148 7.65 3.43 0.57
C GLU A 148 6.65 2.29 0.39
N ARG A 149 7.13 1.05 0.39
CA ARG A 149 6.31 -0.15 0.19
C ARG A 149 5.20 -0.30 1.22
N PHE A 150 5.42 0.13 2.47
CA PHE A 150 4.44 0.00 3.55
C PHE A 150 3.94 1.36 4.07
N THR A 151 4.71 2.45 3.95
CA THR A 151 4.24 3.77 4.37
C THR A 151 3.15 4.33 3.46
N VAL A 152 3.15 3.97 2.17
CA VAL A 152 2.09 4.39 1.24
C VAL A 152 0.75 3.75 1.58
N PRO A 153 0.60 2.42 1.71
CA PRO A 153 -0.67 1.81 2.12
C PRO A 153 -1.10 2.14 3.56
N GLU A 154 -0.17 2.52 4.44
CA GLU A 154 -0.50 2.92 5.82
C GLU A 154 -1.47 4.09 5.87
N LEU A 155 -1.54 4.92 4.83
CA LEU A 155 -2.49 6.04 4.73
C LEU A 155 -3.96 5.60 4.78
N LEU A 156 -4.28 4.35 4.49
CA LEU A 156 -5.62 3.79 4.69
C LEU A 156 -5.97 3.64 6.17
N PHE A 157 -4.95 3.48 7.02
CA PHE A 157 -5.08 3.25 8.46
C PHE A 157 -4.74 4.50 9.27
N THR A 158 -3.76 5.27 8.81
CA THR A 158 -3.25 6.48 9.49
C THR A 158 -3.13 7.65 8.50
N PRO A 159 -4.24 8.22 8.01
CA PRO A 159 -4.22 9.31 7.04
C PRO A 159 -3.59 10.60 7.58
N SER A 160 -3.46 10.71 8.91
CA SER A 160 -2.78 11.83 9.57
C SER A 160 -1.30 11.95 9.22
N ASP A 161 -0.65 10.89 8.73
CA ASP A 161 0.76 10.90 8.34
C ASP A 161 1.06 11.87 7.19
N ILE A 162 0.06 12.19 6.39
CA ILE A 162 0.14 13.24 5.34
C ILE A 162 -0.69 14.50 5.69
N GLY A 163 -1.03 14.67 6.97
CA GLY A 163 -1.76 15.85 7.46
C GLY A 163 -3.28 15.83 7.22
N MET A 164 -3.86 14.71 6.77
CA MET A 164 -5.31 14.58 6.63
C MET A 164 -5.97 14.42 8.00
N GLN A 165 -6.95 15.27 8.31
CA GLN A 165 -7.72 15.20 9.55
C GLN A 165 -8.94 14.28 9.42
N GLN A 166 -8.70 13.06 8.97
CA GLN A 166 -9.72 12.03 8.80
C GLN A 166 -9.33 10.77 9.57
N ALA A 167 -10.33 9.99 9.95
CA ALA A 167 -10.13 8.72 10.63
C ALA A 167 -9.68 7.65 9.64
N GLY A 168 -8.75 6.78 10.03
CA GLY A 168 -8.41 5.58 9.28
C GLY A 168 -9.51 4.52 9.32
N ILE A 169 -9.35 3.44 8.55
CA ILE A 169 -10.41 2.41 8.40
C ILE A 169 -10.89 1.85 9.75
N PRO A 170 -10.02 1.43 10.69
CA PRO A 170 -10.48 0.91 11.97
C PRO A 170 -11.30 1.92 12.78
N ASP A 171 -10.83 3.18 12.83
CA ASP A 171 -11.54 4.24 13.54
C ASP A 171 -12.87 4.59 12.88
N MET A 172 -12.96 4.55 11.55
CA MET A 172 -14.22 4.73 10.82
C MET A 172 -15.23 3.62 11.15
N ILE A 173 -14.77 2.38 11.29
CA ILE A 173 -15.63 1.27 11.73
C ILE A 173 -16.18 1.57 13.13
N LEU A 174 -15.34 1.98 14.07
CA LEU A 174 -15.76 2.35 15.41
C LEU A 174 -16.74 3.53 15.41
N GLN A 175 -16.46 4.57 14.63
CA GLN A 175 -17.34 5.73 14.47
C GLN A 175 -18.68 5.36 13.80
N SER A 176 -18.67 4.42 12.87
CA SER A 176 -19.88 3.92 12.22
C SER A 176 -20.77 3.16 13.23
N LEU A 177 -20.15 2.27 14.01
CA LEU A 177 -20.86 1.46 15.01
C LEU A 177 -21.34 2.31 16.19
N SER A 178 -20.60 3.34 16.62
CA SER A 178 -20.98 4.18 17.77
C SER A 178 -22.33 4.88 17.62
N VAL A 179 -22.81 5.08 16.39
CA VAL A 179 -24.13 5.67 16.09
C VAL A 179 -25.25 4.63 16.18
N LEU A 180 -24.89 3.35 16.26
CA LEU A 180 -25.85 2.23 16.28
C LEU A 180 -26.10 1.74 17.71
N PRO A 181 -27.24 1.09 17.98
CA PRO A 181 -27.50 0.49 19.29
C PRO A 181 -26.41 -0.51 19.68
N PRO A 182 -25.87 -0.45 20.91
CA PRO A 182 -24.75 -1.31 21.35
C PRO A 182 -25.01 -2.82 21.17
N GLY A 183 -26.25 -3.26 21.30
CA GLY A 183 -26.65 -4.66 21.13
C GLY A 183 -26.46 -5.20 19.69
N LEU A 184 -26.27 -4.31 18.68
CA LEU A 184 -26.04 -4.71 17.29
C LEU A 184 -24.56 -4.73 16.91
N HIS A 185 -23.67 -4.12 17.71
CA HIS A 185 -22.24 -3.99 17.36
C HIS A 185 -21.60 -5.37 17.09
N ALA A 186 -21.78 -6.33 18.00
CA ALA A 186 -21.26 -7.67 17.84
C ALA A 186 -21.77 -8.38 16.58
N ALA A 187 -23.05 -8.14 16.22
CA ALA A 187 -23.66 -8.72 15.03
C ALA A 187 -23.04 -8.16 13.73
N PHE A 188 -22.76 -6.86 13.68
CA PHE A 188 -22.07 -6.22 12.55
C PHE A 188 -20.61 -6.67 12.45
N LEU A 189 -19.87 -6.70 13.57
CA LEU A 189 -18.47 -7.14 13.60
C LEU A 189 -18.30 -8.63 13.26
N ALA A 190 -19.29 -9.46 13.56
CA ALA A 190 -19.28 -10.86 13.17
C ALA A 190 -19.53 -11.09 11.67
N ASN A 191 -19.92 -10.06 10.93
CA ASN A 191 -20.27 -10.16 9.51
C ASN A 191 -19.74 -8.93 8.75
N VAL A 192 -18.44 -8.87 8.55
CA VAL A 192 -17.76 -7.80 7.82
C VAL A 192 -17.45 -8.28 6.39
N LEU A 193 -17.93 -7.52 5.41
CA LEU A 193 -17.62 -7.73 3.99
C LEU A 193 -16.64 -6.65 3.53
N VAL A 194 -15.47 -7.07 3.10
CA VAL A 194 -14.45 -6.18 2.56
C VAL A 194 -14.41 -6.30 1.04
N VAL A 195 -14.51 -5.18 0.35
CA VAL A 195 -14.47 -5.09 -1.11
C VAL A 195 -13.58 -3.94 -1.57
N GLY A 196 -13.33 -3.88 -2.87
CA GLY A 196 -12.48 -2.85 -3.50
C GLY A 196 -11.04 -3.31 -3.68
N GLY A 197 -10.35 -2.72 -4.67
CA GLY A 197 -9.01 -3.16 -5.10
C GLY A 197 -7.93 -3.06 -4.03
N ASN A 198 -8.04 -2.11 -3.08
CA ASN A 198 -7.06 -1.98 -2.01
C ASN A 198 -7.10 -3.16 -1.02
N SER A 199 -8.22 -3.90 -0.94
CA SER A 199 -8.31 -5.10 -0.11
C SER A 199 -7.39 -6.24 -0.58
N CYS A 200 -6.92 -6.18 -1.83
CA CYS A 200 -5.96 -7.13 -2.40
C CYS A 200 -4.51 -6.82 -2.01
N ILE A 201 -4.23 -5.65 -1.42
CA ILE A 201 -2.88 -5.33 -0.94
C ILE A 201 -2.51 -6.33 0.17
N THR A 202 -1.36 -6.98 0.01
CA THR A 202 -0.86 -7.94 1.01
C THR A 202 -0.84 -7.34 2.41
N GLY A 203 -1.35 -8.05 3.41
CA GLY A 203 -1.42 -7.57 4.80
C GLY A 203 -2.67 -6.76 5.15
N PHE A 204 -3.47 -6.31 4.17
CA PHE A 204 -4.67 -5.49 4.42
C PHE A 204 -5.66 -6.18 5.36
N MET A 205 -6.02 -7.44 5.07
CA MET A 205 -7.00 -8.20 5.86
C MET A 205 -6.49 -8.56 7.26
N GLN A 206 -5.19 -8.73 7.42
CA GLN A 206 -4.57 -9.03 8.73
C GLN A 206 -4.54 -7.80 9.63
N ARG A 207 -4.46 -6.61 9.05
CA ARG A 207 -4.41 -5.33 9.77
C ARG A 207 -5.80 -4.80 10.13
N LEU A 208 -6.84 -5.18 9.40
CA LEU A 208 -8.23 -4.79 9.61
C LEU A 208 -8.86 -5.54 10.79
#